data_2bd846c48a517f040dca85f235f3a724
#
_entry.id   2bd846c48a517f040dca85f235f3a724
#
_cell.length_a   1.000
_cell.length_b   1.000
_cell.length_c   1.000
_cell.angle_alpha   90.00
_cell.angle_beta   90.00
_cell.angle_gamma   90.00
#
_symmetry.space_group_name_H-M   'P 1'
#
loop_
_entity.id
_entity.type
_entity.pdbx_description
1 polymer ?
#
loop_
_entity_poly.entity_id
_entity_poly.type
_entity_poly.pdbx_seq_one_letter_code
_entity_poly.pdbx_strand_id
1 'polypeptide(L)'
;MEWTVWEGSWRRDGQGPGEFREVIQIGIIKLTDTADMEETEDIQILIRPVLNPELSEYFINLTGITQSQVDEQGLPMPEALATMQTFLKPGMPTIYSNGVDGNILDENCQKIGIPFPFAPDKFADIHSNLDDFLNVHPRDLVSSRLPETMGFSPPGHAHDAIADCRCIAEALRIMRRAGSF
;
A
#
# COMPACT_ATOMS: atom_id res chain seq x y z
N MET A 1 0.56 0.95 -0.43
CA MET A 1 1.97 1.38 -0.17
C MET A 1 2.64 1.76 -1.47
N GLU A 2 3.62 2.70 -1.40
CA GLU A 2 4.51 3.02 -2.51
C GLU A 2 5.93 2.55 -2.20
N TRP A 3 6.61 1.98 -3.19
CA TRP A 3 8.01 1.53 -3.09
C TRP A 3 8.82 1.96 -4.30
N THR A 4 10.15 1.97 -4.17
CA THR A 4 11.05 2.35 -5.25
C THR A 4 10.80 1.54 -6.51
N VAL A 5 10.61 2.24 -7.62
CA VAL A 5 10.44 1.65 -8.96
C VAL A 5 11.26 2.42 -9.98
N TRP A 6 11.58 1.77 -11.10
CA TRP A 6 12.33 2.34 -12.22
C TRP A 6 11.56 2.13 -13.52
N GLU A 7 11.87 2.89 -14.54
CA GLU A 7 11.27 2.72 -15.84
C GLU A 7 11.45 1.27 -16.34
N GLY A 8 10.34 0.61 -16.66
CA GLY A 8 10.32 -0.79 -17.11
C GLY A 8 10.58 -1.84 -16.03
N SER A 9 10.67 -1.49 -14.75
CA SER A 9 10.87 -2.45 -13.64
C SER A 9 9.75 -3.49 -13.56
N TRP A 10 8.52 -3.14 -13.93
CA TRP A 10 7.39 -4.07 -14.00
C TRP A 10 7.60 -5.25 -14.96
N ARG A 11 8.48 -5.10 -15.96
CA ARG A 11 8.84 -6.20 -16.89
C ARG A 11 9.87 -7.16 -16.30
N ARG A 12 10.49 -6.77 -15.20
CA ARG A 12 11.58 -7.49 -14.54
C ARG A 12 11.25 -7.84 -13.10
N ASP A 13 9.98 -7.72 -12.68
CA ASP A 13 9.53 -7.88 -11.29
C ASP A 13 10.34 -7.04 -10.28
N GLY A 14 10.82 -5.85 -10.71
CA GLY A 14 11.65 -4.98 -9.89
C GLY A 14 13.04 -5.56 -9.55
N GLN A 15 13.52 -6.51 -10.34
CA GLN A 15 14.73 -7.29 -10.03
C GLN A 15 15.93 -6.98 -10.94
N GLY A 16 16.01 -5.79 -11.49
CA GLY A 16 17.22 -5.35 -12.16
C GLY A 16 18.40 -5.17 -11.17
N PRO A 17 19.64 -5.11 -11.65
CA PRO A 17 20.78 -4.84 -10.79
C PRO A 17 20.59 -3.54 -9.98
N GLY A 18 20.58 -3.63 -8.66
CA GLY A 18 20.33 -2.50 -7.75
C GLY A 18 18.86 -2.09 -7.60
N GLU A 19 17.94 -2.75 -8.29
CA GLU A 19 16.50 -2.49 -8.18
C GLU A 19 15.89 -3.36 -7.08
N PHE A 20 15.81 -2.86 -5.87
CA PHE A 20 15.08 -3.48 -4.78
C PHE A 20 13.85 -2.64 -4.44
N ARG A 21 12.70 -3.28 -4.23
CA ARG A 21 11.44 -2.61 -3.85
C ARG A 21 11.53 -2.12 -2.41
N GLU A 22 12.10 -0.96 -2.19
CA GLU A 22 12.22 -0.35 -0.88
C GLU A 22 11.01 0.55 -0.62
N VAL A 23 10.33 0.33 0.50
CA VAL A 23 9.10 1.06 0.82
C VAL A 23 9.40 2.52 1.14
N ILE A 24 8.71 3.42 0.47
CA ILE A 24 8.86 4.88 0.59
C ILE A 24 7.66 5.51 1.29
N GLN A 25 6.46 4.96 1.09
CA GLN A 25 5.26 5.50 1.71
C GLN A 25 4.32 4.38 2.14
N ILE A 26 3.79 4.50 3.35
CA ILE A 26 2.70 3.67 3.86
C ILE A 26 1.49 4.56 4.07
N GLY A 27 0.36 4.19 3.48
CA GLY A 27 -0.95 4.75 3.81
C GLY A 27 -1.79 3.70 4.51
N ILE A 28 -2.54 4.09 5.53
CA ILE A 28 -3.48 3.23 6.23
C ILE A 28 -4.71 4.05 6.56
N ILE A 29 -5.89 3.49 6.33
CA ILE A 29 -7.15 4.03 6.82
C ILE A 29 -7.79 3.02 7.78
N LYS A 30 -8.48 3.51 8.80
CA LYS A 30 -9.33 2.68 9.66
C LYS A 30 -10.77 2.77 9.23
N LEU A 31 -11.41 1.63 9.15
CA LEU A 31 -12.83 1.53 8.83
C LEU A 31 -13.59 0.97 10.03
N THR A 32 -14.84 1.40 10.21
CA THR A 32 -15.74 0.77 11.17
C THR A 32 -16.07 -0.65 10.74
N ASP A 33 -16.31 -1.54 11.72
CA ASP A 33 -16.85 -2.88 11.46
C ASP A 33 -18.38 -2.86 11.36
N THR A 34 -18.90 -1.94 10.55
CA THR A 34 -20.32 -1.80 10.22
C THR A 34 -20.54 -2.14 8.75
N ALA A 35 -21.79 -2.25 8.34
CA ALA A 35 -22.13 -2.52 6.94
C ALA A 35 -21.58 -1.44 5.99
N ASP A 36 -21.51 -0.19 6.44
CA ASP A 36 -21.08 0.95 5.64
C ASP A 36 -19.56 1.13 5.61
N MET A 37 -18.81 0.46 6.52
CA MET A 37 -17.34 0.53 6.60
C MET A 37 -16.84 1.99 6.55
N GLU A 38 -17.39 2.84 7.43
CA GLU A 38 -17.04 4.26 7.46
C GLU A 38 -15.57 4.48 7.84
N GLU A 39 -14.90 5.38 7.13
CA GLU A 39 -13.53 5.79 7.47
C GLU A 39 -13.56 6.64 8.74
N THR A 40 -12.75 6.26 9.73
CA THR A 40 -12.69 6.96 11.04
C THR A 40 -11.38 7.69 11.26
N GLU A 41 -10.29 7.15 10.78
CA GLU A 41 -8.95 7.69 10.94
C GLU A 41 -8.09 7.30 9.72
N ASP A 42 -7.12 8.12 9.39
CA ASP A 42 -6.09 7.80 8.41
C ASP A 42 -4.70 8.21 8.91
N ILE A 43 -3.66 7.58 8.34
CA ILE A 43 -2.27 7.96 8.54
C ILE A 43 -1.47 7.72 7.27
N GLN A 44 -0.60 8.67 6.96
CA GLN A 44 0.39 8.55 5.90
C GLN A 44 1.79 8.70 6.48
N ILE A 45 2.67 7.75 6.19
CA ILE A 45 4.02 7.68 6.74
C ILE A 45 5.00 7.66 5.57
N LEU A 46 5.87 8.66 5.48
CA LEU A 46 7.02 8.64 4.58
C LEU A 46 8.17 7.91 5.26
N ILE A 47 8.87 7.09 4.48
CA ILE A 47 10.01 6.29 4.93
C ILE A 47 11.24 6.71 4.14
N ARG A 48 12.33 6.97 4.85
CA ARG A 48 13.62 7.26 4.23
C ARG A 48 14.28 5.96 3.79
N PRO A 49 14.52 5.77 2.48
CA PRO A 49 15.20 4.58 1.98
C PRO A 49 16.67 4.56 2.39
N VAL A 50 17.21 3.35 2.56
CA VAL A 50 18.62 3.13 2.90
C VAL A 50 19.36 2.28 1.87
N LEU A 51 18.63 1.45 1.13
CA LEU A 51 19.20 0.62 0.06
C LEU A 51 19.22 1.35 -1.28
N ASN A 52 18.18 2.15 -1.55
CA ASN A 52 18.05 3.00 -2.73
C ASN A 52 17.84 4.45 -2.28
N PRO A 53 18.86 5.12 -1.73
CA PRO A 53 18.70 6.44 -1.10
C PRO A 53 18.28 7.53 -2.09
N GLU A 54 18.60 7.36 -3.37
CA GLU A 54 18.18 8.27 -4.44
C GLU A 54 16.95 7.73 -5.16
N LEU A 55 15.86 8.50 -5.14
CA LEU A 55 14.63 8.16 -5.84
C LEU A 55 14.82 8.32 -7.35
N SER A 56 14.33 7.36 -8.12
CA SER A 56 14.34 7.47 -9.58
C SER A 56 13.40 8.58 -10.06
N GLU A 57 13.74 9.26 -11.17
CA GLU A 57 12.82 10.21 -11.80
C GLU A 57 11.48 9.57 -12.16
N TYR A 58 11.49 8.29 -12.53
CA TYR A 58 10.28 7.54 -12.82
C TYR A 58 9.38 7.44 -11.59
N PHE A 59 9.94 7.11 -10.41
CA PHE A 59 9.19 7.05 -9.15
C PHE A 59 8.62 8.42 -8.77
N ILE A 60 9.43 9.48 -8.85
CA ILE A 60 9.01 10.84 -8.53
C ILE A 60 7.85 11.28 -9.45
N ASN A 61 7.95 11.02 -10.75
CA ASN A 61 6.92 11.37 -11.71
C ASN A 61 5.63 10.54 -11.52
N LEU A 62 5.75 9.29 -11.06
CA LEU A 62 4.62 8.39 -10.85
C LEU A 62 3.83 8.76 -9.60
N THR A 63 4.52 9.03 -8.49
CA THR A 63 3.92 9.19 -7.16
C THR A 63 3.78 10.65 -6.73
N GLY A 64 4.57 11.55 -7.32
CA GLY A 64 4.71 12.93 -6.86
C GLY A 64 5.55 13.10 -5.59
N ILE A 65 6.06 12.00 -5.00
CA ILE A 65 6.93 12.04 -3.82
C ILE A 65 8.33 12.47 -4.26
N THR A 66 8.80 13.61 -3.74
CA THR A 66 10.10 14.17 -4.10
C THR A 66 11.22 13.68 -3.16
N GLN A 67 12.46 13.74 -3.64
CA GLN A 67 13.64 13.44 -2.81
C GLN A 67 13.68 14.31 -1.55
N SER A 68 13.43 15.62 -1.70
CA SER A 68 13.43 16.56 -0.56
C SER A 68 12.42 16.17 0.53
N GLN A 69 11.21 15.74 0.13
CA GLN A 69 10.20 15.27 1.10
C GLN A 69 10.69 14.05 1.88
N VAL A 70 11.30 13.09 1.21
CA VAL A 70 11.80 11.88 1.85
C VAL A 70 13.00 12.18 2.76
N ASP A 71 13.91 13.06 2.32
CA ASP A 71 15.09 13.44 3.10
C ASP A 71 14.73 14.23 4.36
N GLU A 72 13.73 15.13 4.27
CA GLU A 72 13.34 16.01 5.37
C GLU A 72 12.32 15.37 6.33
N GLN A 73 11.39 14.57 5.81
CA GLN A 73 10.22 14.07 6.55
C GLN A 73 10.21 12.54 6.69
N GLY A 74 11.00 11.81 5.89
CA GLY A 74 11.03 10.37 5.91
C GLY A 74 11.57 9.83 7.24
N LEU A 75 10.80 8.96 7.89
CA LEU A 75 11.20 8.26 9.10
C LEU A 75 12.14 7.09 8.76
N PRO A 76 13.06 6.72 9.65
CA PRO A 76 13.70 5.41 9.59
C PRO A 76 12.64 4.29 9.64
N MET A 77 12.84 3.19 8.93
CA MET A 77 11.90 2.06 8.89
C MET A 77 11.46 1.58 10.28
N PRO A 78 12.34 1.42 11.31
CA PRO A 78 11.89 1.01 12.65
C PRO A 78 10.88 1.98 13.28
N GLU A 79 11.08 3.29 13.08
CA GLU A 79 10.18 4.33 13.61
C GLU A 79 8.85 4.34 12.85
N ALA A 80 8.89 4.15 11.53
CA ALA A 80 7.68 4.03 10.70
C ALA A 80 6.82 2.82 11.13
N LEU A 81 7.45 1.67 11.38
CA LEU A 81 6.76 0.47 11.87
C LEU A 81 6.19 0.65 13.28
N ALA A 82 6.91 1.33 14.18
CA ALA A 82 6.40 1.66 15.51
C ALA A 82 5.20 2.63 15.45
N THR A 83 5.24 3.58 14.55
CA THR A 83 4.13 4.51 14.26
C THR A 83 2.91 3.74 13.73
N MET A 84 3.12 2.85 12.78
CA MET A 84 2.08 1.96 12.25
C MET A 84 1.47 1.10 13.37
N GLN A 85 2.29 0.45 14.21
CA GLN A 85 1.80 -0.33 15.35
C GLN A 85 0.97 0.51 16.33
N THR A 86 1.40 1.74 16.58
CA THR A 86 0.68 2.66 17.48
C THR A 86 -0.67 3.05 16.89
N PHE A 87 -0.72 3.37 15.61
CA PHE A 87 -1.95 3.67 14.91
C PHE A 87 -2.94 2.48 14.92
N LEU A 88 -2.48 1.26 14.76
CA LEU A 88 -3.31 0.05 14.74
C LEU A 88 -3.85 -0.38 16.12
N LYS A 89 -3.42 0.22 17.22
CA LYS A 89 -3.97 -0.06 18.56
C LYS A 89 -5.32 0.66 18.78
N PRO A 90 -6.20 0.12 19.68
CA PRO A 90 -6.11 -1.20 20.33
C PRO A 90 -6.53 -2.34 19.41
N GLY A 91 -6.05 -3.56 19.69
CA GLY A 91 -6.58 -4.80 19.11
C GLY A 91 -5.86 -5.32 17.88
N MET A 92 -5.00 -4.54 17.21
CA MET A 92 -4.29 -4.95 16.01
C MET A 92 -5.24 -5.62 15.00
N PRO A 93 -6.14 -4.86 14.37
CA PRO A 93 -7.13 -5.39 13.42
C PRO A 93 -6.46 -6.04 12.21
N THR A 94 -7.23 -6.78 11.44
CA THR A 94 -6.78 -7.28 10.14
C THR A 94 -6.50 -6.10 9.20
N ILE A 95 -5.36 -6.13 8.53
CA ILE A 95 -4.93 -5.15 7.54
C ILE A 95 -5.22 -5.73 6.17
N TYR A 96 -6.18 -5.14 5.46
CA TYR A 96 -6.49 -5.52 4.10
C TYR A 96 -5.61 -4.75 3.12
N SER A 97 -5.05 -5.45 2.15
CA SER A 97 -4.30 -4.86 1.03
C SER A 97 -4.73 -5.49 -0.29
N ASN A 98 -4.51 -4.80 -1.39
CA ASN A 98 -4.70 -5.36 -2.72
C ASN A 98 -3.32 -5.79 -3.25
N GLY A 99 -2.90 -6.97 -2.85
CA GLY A 99 -1.60 -7.56 -3.13
C GLY A 99 -0.81 -7.88 -1.87
N VAL A 100 0.48 -8.06 -2.03
CA VAL A 100 1.39 -8.67 -1.05
C VAL A 100 2.12 -7.64 -0.16
N ASP A 101 1.47 -6.56 0.22
CA ASP A 101 2.06 -5.46 0.99
C ASP A 101 2.76 -5.91 2.28
N GLY A 102 2.15 -6.84 3.02
CA GLY A 102 2.76 -7.39 4.23
C GLY A 102 4.07 -8.13 3.95
N ASN A 103 4.14 -8.86 2.85
CA ASN A 103 5.37 -9.57 2.45
C ASN A 103 6.47 -8.59 2.04
N ILE A 104 6.13 -7.51 1.33
CA ILE A 104 7.09 -6.47 0.93
C ILE A 104 7.65 -5.76 2.17
N LEU A 105 6.82 -5.45 3.17
CA LEU A 105 7.29 -4.88 4.43
C LEU A 105 8.25 -5.82 5.17
N ASP A 106 7.92 -7.13 5.25
CA ASP A 106 8.79 -8.13 5.86
C ASP A 106 10.11 -8.27 5.10
N GLU A 107 10.09 -8.35 3.76
CA GLU A 107 11.29 -8.35 2.92
C GLU A 107 12.18 -7.13 3.17
N ASN A 108 11.58 -5.94 3.32
CA ASN A 108 12.32 -4.72 3.66
C ASN A 108 12.98 -4.83 5.03
N CYS A 109 12.26 -5.32 6.04
CA CYS A 109 12.84 -5.56 7.37
C CYS A 109 14.01 -6.52 7.33
N GLN A 110 13.87 -7.64 6.62
CA GLN A 110 14.94 -8.64 6.46
C GLN A 110 16.18 -8.04 5.78
N LYS A 111 15.99 -7.24 4.73
CA LYS A 111 17.10 -6.60 4.00
C LYS A 111 17.92 -5.64 4.84
N ILE A 112 17.30 -4.92 5.76
CA ILE A 112 18.01 -3.98 6.65
C ILE A 112 18.30 -4.60 8.03
N GLY A 113 18.02 -5.89 8.25
CA GLY A 113 18.38 -6.64 9.44
C GLY A 113 17.59 -6.30 10.70
N ILE A 114 16.33 -5.90 10.56
CA ILE A 114 15.42 -5.63 11.69
C ILE A 114 14.29 -6.67 11.75
N PRO A 115 13.72 -6.94 12.93
CA PRO A 115 12.57 -7.83 13.02
C PRO A 115 11.31 -7.18 12.41
N PHE A 116 10.51 -7.99 11.70
CA PHE A 116 9.16 -7.58 11.28
C PHE A 116 8.21 -7.68 12.48
N PRO A 117 7.52 -6.59 12.87
CA PRO A 117 6.81 -6.56 14.15
C PRO A 117 5.35 -7.06 14.09
N PHE A 118 4.90 -7.57 12.94
CA PHE A 118 3.54 -8.04 12.74
C PHE A 118 3.50 -9.54 12.52
N ALA A 119 2.47 -10.21 13.04
CA ALA A 119 2.21 -11.60 12.72
C ALA A 119 1.68 -11.73 11.27
N PRO A 120 2.07 -12.79 10.53
CA PRO A 120 1.67 -12.94 9.12
C PRO A 120 0.16 -12.95 8.88
N ASP A 121 -0.62 -13.46 9.85
CA ASP A 121 -2.09 -13.53 9.82
C ASP A 121 -2.77 -12.16 9.98
N LYS A 122 -2.01 -11.09 10.21
CA LYS A 122 -2.54 -9.72 10.29
C LYS A 122 -2.80 -9.09 8.93
N PHE A 123 -2.19 -9.61 7.88
CA PHE A 123 -2.36 -9.10 6.53
C PHE A 123 -3.26 -10.03 5.72
N ALA A 124 -4.28 -9.45 5.10
CA ALA A 124 -5.19 -10.15 4.21
C ALA A 124 -5.15 -9.50 2.82
N ASP A 125 -4.75 -10.28 1.83
CA ASP A 125 -4.77 -9.88 0.42
C ASP A 125 -6.18 -10.06 -0.14
N ILE A 126 -6.77 -8.99 -0.66
CA ILE A 126 -8.11 -9.02 -1.27
C ILE A 126 -8.06 -9.25 -2.79
N HIS A 127 -6.90 -9.45 -3.37
CA HIS A 127 -6.75 -9.55 -4.81
C HIS A 127 -7.59 -10.70 -5.40
N SER A 128 -7.59 -11.86 -4.74
CA SER A 128 -8.41 -13.00 -5.15
C SER A 128 -9.92 -12.72 -5.03
N ASN A 129 -10.35 -11.99 -3.99
CA ASN A 129 -11.74 -11.60 -3.85
C ASN A 129 -12.18 -10.65 -4.98
N LEU A 130 -11.30 -9.71 -5.36
CA LEU A 130 -11.55 -8.81 -6.48
C LEU A 130 -11.60 -9.56 -7.82
N ASP A 131 -10.70 -10.51 -8.05
CA ASP A 131 -10.66 -11.33 -9.27
C ASP A 131 -11.94 -12.17 -9.41
N ASP A 132 -12.33 -12.88 -8.35
CA ASP A 132 -13.55 -13.68 -8.30
C ASP A 132 -14.82 -12.82 -8.51
N PHE A 133 -14.83 -11.59 -7.97
CA PHE A 133 -15.99 -10.71 -8.07
C PHE A 133 -16.12 -10.04 -9.44
N LEU A 134 -15.00 -9.60 -10.03
CA LEU A 134 -15.00 -8.79 -11.25
C LEU A 134 -14.77 -9.60 -12.51
N ASN A 135 -13.97 -10.69 -12.42
CA ASN A 135 -13.57 -11.53 -13.55
C ASN A 135 -13.05 -10.70 -14.75
N VAL A 136 -12.12 -9.79 -14.48
CA VAL A 136 -11.50 -8.89 -15.45
C VAL A 136 -10.01 -9.20 -15.61
N HIS A 137 -9.33 -8.49 -16.51
CA HIS A 137 -7.89 -8.69 -16.66
C HIS A 137 -7.14 -8.24 -15.39
N PRO A 138 -6.11 -8.97 -14.90
CA PRO A 138 -5.39 -8.64 -13.66
C PRO A 138 -4.85 -7.19 -13.59
N ARG A 139 -4.53 -6.57 -14.73
CA ARG A 139 -4.12 -5.16 -14.79
C ARG A 139 -5.22 -4.17 -14.37
N ASP A 140 -6.48 -4.59 -14.43
CA ASP A 140 -7.63 -3.76 -14.10
C ASP A 140 -7.99 -3.88 -12.63
N LEU A 141 -7.32 -4.80 -11.90
CA LEU A 141 -7.49 -5.03 -10.46
C LEU A 141 -6.55 -4.19 -9.60
N VAL A 142 -5.57 -3.46 -10.17
CA VAL A 142 -4.67 -2.61 -9.38
C VAL A 142 -5.45 -1.46 -8.74
N SER A 143 -5.08 -1.05 -7.52
CA SER A 143 -5.85 -0.11 -6.69
C SER A 143 -6.20 1.19 -7.42
N SER A 144 -5.27 1.75 -8.18
CA SER A 144 -5.46 2.98 -8.96
C SER A 144 -6.45 2.85 -10.13
N ARG A 145 -6.79 1.63 -10.56
CA ARG A 145 -7.77 1.37 -11.64
C ARG A 145 -9.15 0.91 -11.14
N LEU A 146 -9.26 0.55 -9.86
CA LEU A 146 -10.55 0.14 -9.30
C LEU A 146 -11.68 1.17 -9.52
N PRO A 147 -11.45 2.49 -9.44
CA PRO A 147 -12.48 3.48 -9.75
C PRO A 147 -13.08 3.29 -11.15
N GLU A 148 -12.24 3.14 -12.18
CA GLU A 148 -12.70 2.90 -13.55
C GLU A 148 -13.40 1.54 -13.68
N THR A 149 -12.78 0.49 -13.13
CA THR A 149 -13.26 -0.90 -13.25
C THR A 149 -14.59 -1.13 -12.53
N MET A 150 -14.79 -0.49 -11.38
CA MET A 150 -15.98 -0.67 -10.53
C MET A 150 -17.00 0.48 -10.62
N GLY A 151 -16.70 1.53 -11.39
CA GLY A 151 -17.63 2.61 -11.69
C GLY A 151 -17.85 3.61 -10.55
N PHE A 152 -16.80 3.93 -9.76
CA PHE A 152 -16.88 4.97 -8.74
C PHE A 152 -15.89 6.10 -9.01
N SER A 153 -16.10 7.26 -8.37
CA SER A 153 -15.20 8.41 -8.53
C SER A 153 -13.88 8.19 -7.80
N PRO A 154 -12.72 8.49 -8.43
CA PRO A 154 -11.43 8.36 -7.76
C PRO A 154 -11.37 9.26 -6.52
N PRO A 155 -10.94 8.75 -5.35
CA PRO A 155 -10.89 9.51 -4.11
C PRO A 155 -9.66 10.45 -3.99
N GLY A 156 -8.80 10.47 -5.00
CA GLY A 156 -7.58 11.27 -5.03
C GLY A 156 -6.70 10.95 -6.24
N HIS A 157 -5.43 11.29 -6.15
CA HIS A 157 -4.46 10.96 -7.19
C HIS A 157 -4.04 9.49 -7.10
N ALA A 158 -3.93 8.82 -8.24
CA ALA A 158 -3.32 7.50 -8.33
C ALA A 158 -1.88 7.53 -7.78
N HIS A 159 -1.44 6.44 -7.14
CA HIS A 159 -0.14 6.35 -6.48
C HIS A 159 0.08 7.34 -5.31
N ASP A 160 -1.00 7.85 -4.72
CA ASP A 160 -1.03 8.35 -3.36
C ASP A 160 -1.53 7.21 -2.46
N ALA A 161 -0.73 6.82 -1.46
CA ALA A 161 -1.03 5.61 -0.68
C ALA A 161 -2.37 5.69 0.07
N ILE A 162 -2.82 6.89 0.48
CA ILE A 162 -4.13 7.07 1.11
C ILE A 162 -5.26 7.01 0.07
N ALA A 163 -5.09 7.62 -1.10
CA ALA A 163 -6.06 7.52 -2.17
C ALA A 163 -6.25 6.05 -2.62
N ASP A 164 -5.16 5.29 -2.74
CA ASP A 164 -5.21 3.86 -3.05
C ASP A 164 -5.92 3.06 -1.95
N CYS A 165 -5.70 3.37 -0.66
CA CYS A 165 -6.46 2.77 0.44
C CYS A 165 -7.96 3.05 0.33
N ARG A 166 -8.35 4.27 -0.03
CA ARG A 166 -9.76 4.65 -0.24
C ARG A 166 -10.37 3.95 -1.45
N CYS A 167 -9.60 3.69 -2.52
CA CYS A 167 -10.05 2.85 -3.64
C CYS A 167 -10.35 1.42 -3.18
N ILE A 168 -9.44 0.82 -2.38
CA ILE A 168 -9.62 -0.50 -1.79
C ILE A 168 -10.85 -0.53 -0.88
N ALA A 169 -11.03 0.47 -0.02
CA ALA A 169 -12.17 0.55 0.88
C ALA A 169 -13.52 0.62 0.12
N GLU A 170 -13.59 1.40 -0.96
CA GLU A 170 -14.82 1.46 -1.76
C GLU A 170 -15.09 0.14 -2.49
N ALA A 171 -14.05 -0.52 -3.00
CA ALA A 171 -14.18 -1.86 -3.56
C ALA A 171 -14.72 -2.86 -2.54
N LEU A 172 -14.21 -2.85 -1.30
CA LEU A 172 -14.71 -3.68 -0.21
C LEU A 172 -16.18 -3.38 0.12
N ARG A 173 -16.58 -2.10 0.16
CA ARG A 173 -17.99 -1.70 0.36
C ARG A 173 -18.89 -2.23 -0.74
N ILE A 174 -18.46 -2.15 -2.00
CA ILE A 174 -19.23 -2.65 -3.15
C ILE A 174 -19.38 -4.17 -3.05
N MET A 175 -18.30 -4.91 -2.79
CA MET A 175 -18.33 -6.37 -2.62
C MET A 175 -19.23 -6.78 -1.44
N ARG A 176 -19.11 -6.08 -0.29
CA ARG A 176 -19.95 -6.35 0.90
C ARG A 176 -21.44 -6.12 0.60
N ARG A 177 -21.80 -5.03 -0.08
CA ARG A 177 -23.19 -4.78 -0.51
C ARG A 177 -23.73 -5.85 -1.47
N ALA A 178 -22.85 -6.46 -2.26
CA ALA A 178 -23.18 -7.57 -3.14
C ALA A 178 -23.19 -8.94 -2.45
N GLY A 179 -22.81 -9.03 -1.18
CA GLY A 179 -22.69 -10.28 -0.43
C GLY A 179 -21.49 -11.15 -0.81
N SER A 180 -20.46 -10.55 -1.38
CA SER A 180 -19.23 -11.24 -1.85
C SER A 180 -18.01 -10.98 -0.96
N PHE A 181 -18.20 -10.27 0.18
CA PHE A 181 -17.15 -9.97 1.16
C PHE A 181 -17.75 -9.92 2.58
#